data_d12891c4bf1739bf3617db9deeb21e13
#
_entry.id   d12891c4bf1739bf3617db9deeb21e13
#
_cell.length_a   1.000
_cell.length_b   1.000
_cell.length_c   1.000
_cell.angle_alpha   90.00
_cell.angle_beta   90.00
_cell.angle_gamma   90.00
#
_symmetry.space_group_name_H-M   'P 1'
#
loop_
_entity.id
_entity.type
_entity.pdbx_description
1 polymer ?
#
loop_
_entity_poly.entity_id
_entity_poly.type
_entity_poly.pdbx_seq_one_letter_code
_entity_poly.pdbx_strand_id
1 'polypeptide(L)'
;MLGAAALAPAAWATAPAAWANSPAVASFDEADLQQALRLREAALSDGTAWKLLEQLCTQIGARPAGSAADARAVAWAQGAMKGLNLAQVRAEPMDIRTWVRGPASVRLMAPVEEELVMTALGNSVSTPEAGIEAEIAWYADLAELRADTSERARGRIVFIDQKTERWRDGRGYGQAVPARGNGAVEAAKRGALAMGLRSIGTDRERIAHTGAMRYVIDVPRIPAFAVSVPDAERMAALQTQGRPLRMRLLMSNQTDVAARTLNVIAEVQGSDLAHEIVLISAHLDSWDLGQGAVDDGAGVAIVTSAAALIQRLGLKPRRTVRVVLFGNEENGFDGARAYGDRYGSVPHQWVGESDFGAGRVWQMKGRVNPAALPLVERMAQVLAPLGVAWPAEGANLGSPGPDAGVLMRRFKWPALQLSQDGTNYFDVHHTVHDTLDRIDPATLPSNVACWAVTAWLAAQSPLGFGPISL
;
A
#
# COMPACT_ATOMS: atom_id res chain seq x y z
N MET A 1 35.52 -69.43 -52.36
CA MET A 1 34.97 -69.94 -51.10
C MET A 1 34.73 -68.71 -50.18
N LEU A 2 33.51 -68.29 -50.15
CA LEU A 2 33.06 -67.09 -49.35
C LEU A 2 32.48 -67.57 -48.04
N GLY A 3 33.08 -67.17 -46.88
CA GLY A 3 32.59 -67.47 -45.57
C GLY A 3 31.61 -66.46 -45.13
N ALA A 4 30.37 -66.88 -44.78
CA ALA A 4 29.34 -66.05 -44.23
C ALA A 4 29.54 -65.91 -42.70
N ALA A 5 29.67 -64.68 -42.24
CA ALA A 5 29.67 -64.37 -40.81
C ALA A 5 28.22 -64.10 -40.35
N ALA A 6 27.74 -64.85 -39.35
CA ALA A 6 26.43 -64.69 -38.73
C ALA A 6 26.47 -63.56 -37.69
N LEU A 7 25.58 -62.57 -37.81
CA LEU A 7 25.36 -61.54 -36.83
C LEU A 7 24.38 -62.07 -35.75
N ALA A 8 24.81 -61.99 -34.48
CA ALA A 8 23.98 -62.27 -33.32
C ALA A 8 23.09 -61.04 -32.99
N PRO A 9 21.83 -61.21 -32.51
CA PRO A 9 20.96 -60.13 -32.16
C PRO A 9 21.37 -59.47 -30.82
N ALA A 10 21.48 -58.14 -30.82
CA ALA A 10 21.72 -57.33 -29.61
C ALA A 10 20.52 -57.38 -28.68
N ALA A 11 20.77 -57.85 -27.47
CA ALA A 11 19.77 -57.80 -26.39
C ALA A 11 19.53 -56.35 -25.96
N TRP A 12 18.34 -55.84 -26.09
CA TRP A 12 17.90 -54.54 -25.54
C TRP A 12 17.79 -54.68 -24.05
N ALA A 13 18.70 -54.06 -23.30
CA ALA A 13 18.59 -53.94 -21.85
C ALA A 13 17.43 -52.98 -21.54
N THR A 14 16.40 -53.52 -20.86
CA THR A 14 15.31 -52.75 -20.29
C THR A 14 15.89 -51.87 -19.18
N ALA A 15 15.84 -50.56 -19.38
CA ALA A 15 16.17 -49.57 -18.34
C ALA A 15 15.20 -49.76 -17.13
N PRO A 16 15.69 -49.73 -15.89
CA PRO A 16 14.81 -49.86 -14.73
C PRO A 16 13.90 -48.64 -14.64
N ALA A 17 12.63 -48.93 -14.37
CA ALA A 17 11.60 -47.91 -14.08
C ALA A 17 11.92 -47.17 -12.78
N ALA A 18 12.75 -46.15 -12.86
CA ALA A 18 13.12 -45.26 -11.76
C ALA A 18 12.38 -43.89 -11.83
N TRP A 19 11.19 -43.87 -12.47
CA TRP A 19 10.42 -42.63 -12.63
C TRP A 19 9.06 -42.67 -11.86
N ALA A 20 8.94 -43.48 -10.87
CA ALA A 20 7.73 -43.61 -10.08
C ALA A 20 7.98 -43.19 -8.64
N ASN A 21 8.28 -41.91 -8.37
CA ASN A 21 8.07 -41.23 -7.07
C ASN A 21 8.53 -39.77 -7.16
N SER A 22 8.04 -39.00 -8.14
CA SER A 22 7.98 -37.57 -7.94
C SER A 22 6.89 -37.33 -6.90
N PRO A 23 7.17 -36.63 -5.79
CA PRO A 23 6.11 -36.29 -4.83
C PRO A 23 4.99 -35.61 -5.61
N ALA A 24 3.76 -36.09 -5.43
CA ALA A 24 2.59 -35.50 -6.06
C ALA A 24 2.61 -33.99 -5.74
N VAL A 25 2.64 -33.15 -6.79
CA VAL A 25 2.56 -31.70 -6.61
C VAL A 25 1.22 -31.40 -5.94
N ALA A 26 1.24 -30.75 -4.79
CA ALA A 26 0.03 -30.42 -4.07
C ALA A 26 -0.91 -29.62 -4.99
N SER A 27 -2.17 -30.01 -5.04
CA SER A 27 -3.20 -29.37 -5.87
C SER A 27 -4.44 -29.09 -5.03
N PHE A 28 -5.23 -28.11 -5.45
CA PHE A 28 -6.56 -27.89 -4.89
C PHE A 28 -7.51 -28.99 -5.33
N ASP A 29 -8.47 -29.31 -4.48
CA ASP A 29 -9.58 -30.20 -4.84
C ASP A 29 -10.43 -29.53 -5.93
N GLU A 30 -10.98 -30.35 -6.83
CA GLU A 30 -11.83 -29.84 -7.93
C GLU A 30 -13.06 -29.09 -7.40
N ALA A 31 -13.65 -29.54 -6.29
CA ALA A 31 -14.76 -28.86 -5.64
C ALA A 31 -14.39 -27.45 -5.19
N ASP A 32 -13.19 -27.25 -4.64
CA ASP A 32 -12.70 -25.94 -4.21
C ASP A 32 -12.45 -25.01 -5.40
N LEU A 33 -11.93 -25.55 -6.51
CA LEU A 33 -11.76 -24.81 -7.75
C LEU A 33 -13.10 -24.38 -8.35
N GLN A 34 -14.11 -25.24 -8.32
CA GLN A 34 -15.47 -24.89 -8.79
C GLN A 34 -16.09 -23.80 -7.92
N GLN A 35 -15.89 -23.81 -6.61
CA GLN A 35 -16.35 -22.71 -5.75
C GLN A 35 -15.57 -21.42 -6.02
N ALA A 36 -14.28 -21.49 -6.31
CA ALA A 36 -13.47 -20.32 -6.70
C ALA A 36 -13.99 -19.69 -8.02
N LEU A 37 -14.34 -20.50 -9.01
CA LEU A 37 -14.98 -20.03 -10.24
C LEU A 37 -16.34 -19.37 -9.97
N ARG A 38 -17.16 -19.97 -9.11
CA ARG A 38 -18.45 -19.41 -8.70
C ARG A 38 -18.28 -18.07 -7.98
N LEU A 39 -17.28 -17.93 -7.09
CA LEU A 39 -16.93 -16.67 -6.42
C LEU A 39 -16.53 -15.62 -7.44
N ARG A 40 -15.67 -15.98 -8.40
CA ARG A 40 -15.24 -15.06 -9.46
C ARG A 40 -16.41 -14.49 -10.24
N GLU A 41 -17.31 -15.35 -10.72
CA GLU A 41 -18.48 -14.93 -11.51
C GLU A 41 -19.47 -14.10 -10.66
N ALA A 42 -19.73 -14.51 -9.42
CA ALA A 42 -20.63 -13.78 -8.54
C ALA A 42 -20.11 -12.38 -8.18
N ALA A 43 -18.80 -12.22 -8.03
CA ALA A 43 -18.18 -10.92 -7.75
C ALA A 43 -18.39 -9.90 -8.88
N LEU A 44 -18.35 -10.36 -10.14
CA LEU A 44 -18.45 -9.47 -11.31
C LEU A 44 -19.79 -8.74 -11.41
N SER A 45 -20.83 -9.23 -10.75
CA SER A 45 -22.16 -8.61 -10.68
C SER A 45 -22.47 -7.98 -9.30
N ASP A 46 -21.46 -7.97 -8.38
CA ASP A 46 -21.66 -7.50 -7.01
C ASP A 46 -21.35 -6.00 -6.88
N GLY A 47 -22.34 -5.22 -6.49
CA GLY A 47 -22.21 -3.78 -6.23
C GLY A 47 -21.87 -3.42 -4.79
N THR A 48 -21.52 -4.39 -3.92
CA THR A 48 -21.29 -4.14 -2.49
C THR A 48 -20.10 -3.19 -2.27
N ALA A 49 -19.00 -3.38 -2.99
CA ALA A 49 -17.80 -2.56 -2.83
C ALA A 49 -18.07 -1.08 -3.17
N TRP A 50 -18.78 -0.81 -4.26
CA TRP A 50 -19.14 0.57 -4.58
C TRP A 50 -20.00 1.23 -3.49
N LYS A 51 -21.01 0.52 -2.98
CA LYS A 51 -21.88 1.03 -1.92
C LYS A 51 -21.11 1.34 -0.63
N LEU A 52 -20.15 0.47 -0.24
CA LEU A 52 -19.32 0.69 0.94
C LEU A 52 -18.42 1.92 0.73
N LEU A 53 -17.76 2.01 -0.41
CA LEU A 53 -16.89 3.13 -0.74
C LEU A 53 -17.65 4.45 -0.79
N GLU A 54 -18.79 4.48 -1.48
CA GLU A 54 -19.67 5.65 -1.55
C GLU A 54 -20.11 6.11 -0.16
N GLN A 55 -20.53 5.19 0.72
CA GLN A 55 -20.90 5.52 2.09
C GLN A 55 -19.71 6.09 2.88
N LEU A 56 -18.54 5.47 2.81
CA LEU A 56 -17.35 5.93 3.52
C LEU A 56 -16.97 7.35 3.09
N CYS A 57 -16.94 7.61 1.77
CA CYS A 57 -16.57 8.90 1.24
C CYS A 57 -17.61 9.99 1.51
N THR A 58 -18.91 9.68 1.39
CA THR A 58 -19.98 10.70 1.50
C THR A 58 -20.44 10.96 2.92
N GLN A 59 -20.38 9.96 3.82
CA GLN A 59 -20.84 10.10 5.19
C GLN A 59 -19.71 10.45 6.18
N ILE A 60 -18.48 10.05 5.86
CA ILE A 60 -17.30 10.25 6.72
C ILE A 60 -16.30 11.20 6.05
N GLY A 61 -15.82 10.85 4.85
CA GLY A 61 -14.80 11.60 4.11
C GLY A 61 -13.40 11.44 4.72
N ALA A 62 -12.64 12.54 4.75
CA ALA A 62 -11.31 12.59 5.36
C ALA A 62 -11.34 12.11 6.82
N ARG A 63 -10.47 11.18 7.16
CA ARG A 63 -10.52 10.46 8.44
C ARG A 63 -9.13 10.20 9.04
N PRO A 64 -8.35 11.27 9.28
CA PRO A 64 -7.02 11.11 9.87
C PRO A 64 -7.08 10.37 11.20
N ALA A 65 -6.15 9.46 11.43
CA ALA A 65 -6.10 8.61 12.61
C ALA A 65 -6.16 9.42 13.91
N GLY A 66 -7.02 8.99 14.85
CA GLY A 66 -7.26 9.66 16.12
C GLY A 66 -8.19 10.87 16.08
N SER A 67 -8.73 11.21 14.91
CA SER A 67 -9.71 12.29 14.75
C SER A 67 -11.13 11.83 15.08
N ALA A 68 -12.06 12.79 15.22
CA ALA A 68 -13.49 12.48 15.36
C ALA A 68 -14.06 11.78 14.10
N ALA A 69 -13.49 12.01 12.92
CA ALA A 69 -13.86 11.34 11.69
C ALA A 69 -13.39 9.88 11.68
N ASP A 70 -12.17 9.60 12.15
CA ASP A 70 -11.66 8.25 12.37
C ASP A 70 -12.58 7.43 13.30
N ALA A 71 -12.98 8.01 14.44
CA ALA A 71 -13.92 7.35 15.35
C ALA A 71 -15.27 7.02 14.67
N ARG A 72 -15.79 7.92 13.80
CA ARG A 72 -16.99 7.63 13.01
C ARG A 72 -16.74 6.54 11.95
N ALA A 73 -15.57 6.52 11.32
CA ALA A 73 -15.19 5.49 10.35
C ALA A 73 -15.12 4.11 11.01
N VAL A 74 -14.54 4.01 12.20
CA VAL A 74 -14.50 2.77 12.99
C VAL A 74 -15.93 2.28 13.31
N ALA A 75 -16.80 3.16 13.77
CA ALA A 75 -18.19 2.80 14.08
C ALA A 75 -18.96 2.36 12.83
N TRP A 76 -18.78 3.09 11.71
CA TRP A 76 -19.35 2.75 10.42
C TRP A 76 -18.86 1.37 9.92
N ALA A 77 -17.55 1.11 9.96
CA ALA A 77 -16.96 -0.15 9.51
C ALA A 77 -17.51 -1.35 10.30
N GLN A 78 -17.60 -1.22 11.66
CA GLN A 78 -18.24 -2.25 12.49
C GLN A 78 -19.71 -2.47 12.10
N GLY A 79 -20.47 -1.41 11.87
CA GLY A 79 -21.86 -1.48 11.43
C GLY A 79 -22.01 -2.15 10.08
N ALA A 80 -21.20 -1.76 9.10
CA ALA A 80 -21.18 -2.32 7.75
C ALA A 80 -20.84 -3.81 7.76
N MET A 81 -19.78 -4.22 8.46
CA MET A 81 -19.37 -5.63 8.57
C MET A 81 -20.42 -6.50 9.26
N LYS A 82 -21.09 -5.99 10.31
CA LYS A 82 -22.23 -6.68 10.95
C LYS A 82 -23.41 -6.81 9.99
N GLY A 83 -23.75 -5.75 9.28
CA GLY A 83 -24.81 -5.74 8.25
C GLY A 83 -24.56 -6.73 7.11
N LEU A 84 -23.30 -7.04 6.82
CA LEU A 84 -22.86 -8.06 5.85
C LEU A 84 -22.78 -9.47 6.45
N ASN A 85 -23.21 -9.67 7.70
CA ASN A 85 -23.21 -10.95 8.43
C ASN A 85 -21.81 -11.56 8.61
N LEU A 86 -20.75 -10.74 8.66
CA LEU A 86 -19.43 -11.22 9.04
C LEU A 86 -19.39 -11.56 10.54
N ALA A 87 -18.65 -12.61 10.88
CA ALA A 87 -18.52 -13.06 12.26
C ALA A 87 -17.45 -12.24 13.03
N GLN A 88 -17.49 -12.33 14.36
CA GLN A 88 -16.46 -11.80 15.27
C GLN A 88 -16.11 -10.31 15.03
N VAL A 89 -17.10 -9.50 14.61
CA VAL A 89 -16.89 -8.06 14.36
C VAL A 89 -16.53 -7.35 15.65
N ARG A 90 -15.32 -6.79 15.69
CA ARG A 90 -14.79 -6.06 16.87
C ARG A 90 -13.89 -4.92 16.45
N ALA A 91 -13.66 -3.99 17.35
CA ALA A 91 -12.66 -2.94 17.19
C ALA A 91 -11.66 -3.01 18.36
N GLU A 92 -10.38 -2.95 18.05
CA GLU A 92 -9.28 -3.13 18.99
C GLU A 92 -8.49 -1.84 19.13
N PRO A 93 -8.54 -1.18 20.32
CA PRO A 93 -7.95 0.13 20.49
C PRO A 93 -6.43 0.08 20.63
N MET A 94 -5.80 1.17 20.19
CA MET A 94 -4.40 1.48 20.42
C MET A 94 -4.19 2.97 20.66
N ASP A 95 -3.26 3.30 21.54
CA ASP A 95 -2.82 4.68 21.76
C ASP A 95 -1.76 5.02 20.71
N ILE A 96 -1.89 6.20 20.12
CA ILE A 96 -1.01 6.68 19.06
C ILE A 96 -0.46 8.08 19.36
N ARG A 97 0.57 8.46 18.62
CA ARG A 97 1.00 9.84 18.50
C ARG A 97 0.67 10.30 17.08
N THR A 98 -0.23 11.27 16.98
CA THR A 98 -0.67 11.78 15.67
C THR A 98 -0.18 13.19 15.42
N TRP A 99 -0.39 13.62 14.20
CA TRP A 99 -0.06 14.93 13.70
C TRP A 99 -1.33 15.61 13.18
N VAL A 100 -1.47 16.90 13.44
CA VAL A 100 -2.61 17.70 13.00
C VAL A 100 -2.12 18.85 12.14
N ARG A 101 -2.62 18.91 10.90
CA ARG A 101 -2.34 19.98 9.97
C ARG A 101 -2.94 21.29 10.49
N GLY A 102 -2.14 22.35 10.46
CA GLY A 102 -2.59 23.72 10.69
C GLY A 102 -2.50 24.55 9.42
N PRO A 103 -2.87 25.84 9.50
CA PRO A 103 -2.68 26.80 8.43
C PRO A 103 -1.24 26.83 7.94
N ALA A 104 -1.06 26.88 6.61
CA ALA A 104 0.25 26.94 5.99
C ALA A 104 0.20 27.75 4.70
N SER A 105 1.28 28.49 4.40
CA SER A 105 1.47 29.18 3.14
C SER A 105 2.94 29.25 2.77
N VAL A 106 3.21 29.28 1.47
CA VAL A 106 4.53 29.52 0.93
C VAL A 106 4.46 30.54 -0.19
N ARG A 107 5.38 31.49 -0.18
CA ARG A 107 5.46 32.55 -1.16
C ARG A 107 6.88 32.66 -1.70
N LEU A 108 7.03 32.64 -3.00
CA LEU A 108 8.27 33.06 -3.65
C LEU A 108 8.37 34.57 -3.54
N MET A 109 9.49 35.10 -3.00
CA MET A 109 9.71 36.51 -2.76
C MET A 109 10.63 37.16 -3.82
N ALA A 110 11.46 36.33 -4.46
CA ALA A 110 12.36 36.72 -5.53
C ALA A 110 12.62 35.52 -6.45
N PRO A 111 12.88 35.76 -7.74
CA PRO A 111 12.95 37.01 -8.48
C PRO A 111 11.57 37.62 -8.82
N VAL A 112 10.49 36.90 -8.59
CA VAL A 112 9.09 37.31 -8.80
C VAL A 112 8.32 36.98 -7.54
N GLU A 113 7.50 37.92 -7.07
CA GLU A 113 6.64 37.66 -5.92
C GLU A 113 5.39 36.88 -6.35
N GLU A 114 5.20 35.69 -5.78
CA GLU A 114 4.10 34.76 -6.17
C GLU A 114 3.77 33.81 -5.04
N GLU A 115 2.48 33.53 -4.84
CA GLU A 115 2.02 32.49 -3.95
C GLU A 115 2.08 31.13 -4.66
N LEU A 116 2.70 30.14 -4.03
CA LEU A 116 2.83 28.79 -4.54
C LEU A 116 1.80 27.88 -3.87
N VAL A 117 1.30 26.91 -4.60
CA VAL A 117 0.43 25.86 -4.02
C VAL A 117 1.30 24.86 -3.29
N MET A 118 1.05 24.73 -1.99
CA MET A 118 1.83 23.88 -1.10
C MET A 118 0.95 23.09 -0.16
N THR A 119 1.54 22.06 0.45
CA THR A 119 1.00 21.37 1.62
C THR A 119 2.11 21.04 2.60
N ALA A 120 1.82 21.12 3.91
CA ALA A 120 2.74 20.60 4.92
C ALA A 120 2.88 19.08 4.78
N LEU A 121 4.07 18.55 4.98
CA LEU A 121 4.28 17.11 5.09
C LEU A 121 3.84 16.61 6.46
N GLY A 122 3.27 15.41 6.50
CA GLY A 122 2.89 14.75 7.74
C GLY A 122 4.07 14.60 8.69
N ASN A 123 3.83 14.82 9.98
CA ASN A 123 4.82 14.89 11.06
C ASN A 123 5.74 16.12 11.08
N SER A 124 5.60 17.05 10.11
CA SER A 124 6.40 18.28 10.08
C SER A 124 6.10 19.20 11.25
N VAL A 125 7.14 19.75 11.87
CA VAL A 125 7.02 20.82 12.87
C VAL A 125 6.57 22.13 12.21
N SER A 126 6.10 23.08 13.04
CA SER A 126 5.74 24.44 12.64
C SER A 126 6.98 25.28 12.36
N THR A 127 6.78 26.40 11.65
CA THR A 127 7.73 27.51 11.65
C THR A 127 7.65 28.29 12.98
N PRO A 128 8.65 29.11 13.30
CA PRO A 128 8.44 30.21 14.23
C PRO A 128 7.23 31.09 13.82
N GLU A 129 6.62 31.80 14.75
CA GLU A 129 5.43 32.65 14.50
C GLU A 129 5.67 33.68 13.38
N ALA A 130 6.86 34.27 13.33
CA ALA A 130 7.25 35.21 12.28
C ALA A 130 7.46 34.56 10.89
N GLY A 131 7.43 33.23 10.83
CA GLY A 131 7.77 32.44 9.65
C GLY A 131 9.27 32.31 9.42
N ILE A 132 9.62 31.72 8.29
CA ILE A 132 10.99 31.58 7.79
C ILE A 132 11.06 32.25 6.43
N GLU A 133 11.97 33.21 6.26
CA GLU A 133 12.28 33.83 4.97
C GLU A 133 13.75 33.65 4.67
N ALA A 134 14.10 32.98 3.59
CA ALA A 134 15.49 32.71 3.23
C ALA A 134 15.64 32.43 1.72
N GLU A 135 16.90 32.50 1.26
CA GLU A 135 17.26 31.99 -0.06
C GLU A 135 17.05 30.46 -0.15
N ILE A 136 16.84 29.98 -1.37
CA ILE A 136 16.68 28.58 -1.66
C ILE A 136 18.03 27.96 -2.02
N ALA A 137 18.38 26.86 -1.36
CA ALA A 137 19.42 25.94 -1.79
C ALA A 137 18.76 24.82 -2.61
N TRP A 138 18.95 24.83 -3.92
CA TRP A 138 18.32 23.92 -4.86
C TRP A 138 19.13 22.66 -5.05
N TYR A 139 18.47 21.48 -5.01
CA TYR A 139 19.04 20.17 -5.27
C TYR A 139 18.12 19.41 -6.23
N ALA A 140 18.72 18.75 -7.23
CA ALA A 140 17.97 17.97 -8.23
C ALA A 140 17.27 16.76 -7.62
N ASP A 141 17.89 16.17 -6.59
CA ASP A 141 17.37 14.99 -5.90
C ASP A 141 17.97 14.85 -4.49
N LEU A 142 17.51 13.82 -3.76
CA LEU A 142 18.03 13.50 -2.44
C LEU A 142 19.50 13.04 -2.45
N ALA A 143 19.96 12.41 -3.52
CA ALA A 143 21.33 11.93 -3.63
C ALA A 143 22.32 13.12 -3.75
N GLU A 144 21.97 14.14 -4.54
CA GLU A 144 22.75 15.38 -4.61
C GLU A 144 22.82 16.07 -3.25
N LEU A 145 21.69 16.18 -2.52
CA LEU A 145 21.69 16.74 -1.17
C LEU A 145 22.62 15.95 -0.24
N ARG A 146 22.59 14.63 -0.27
CA ARG A 146 23.45 13.76 0.56
C ARG A 146 24.95 13.89 0.23
N ALA A 147 25.26 14.06 -1.04
CA ALA A 147 26.63 14.23 -1.52
C ALA A 147 27.23 15.61 -1.22
N ASP A 148 26.37 16.62 -0.94
CA ASP A 148 26.83 17.99 -0.71
C ASP A 148 27.61 18.10 0.61
N THR A 149 28.88 18.48 0.49
CA THR A 149 29.81 18.79 1.60
C THR A 149 30.07 20.29 1.75
N SER A 150 29.44 21.11 0.92
CA SER A 150 29.57 22.57 0.97
C SER A 150 28.64 23.18 2.04
N GLU A 151 28.79 24.45 2.29
CA GLU A 151 27.92 25.22 3.20
C GLU A 151 26.66 25.76 2.48
N ARG A 152 26.33 25.25 1.27
CA ARG A 152 25.24 25.76 0.40
C ARG A 152 23.88 25.74 1.09
N ALA A 153 23.59 24.73 1.91
CA ALA A 153 22.31 24.58 2.61
C ALA A 153 22.19 25.41 3.90
N ARG A 154 23.32 25.81 4.49
CA ARG A 154 23.34 26.47 5.80
C ARG A 154 22.59 27.81 5.78
N GLY A 155 21.63 27.97 6.70
CA GLY A 155 20.82 29.19 6.83
C GLY A 155 19.83 29.39 5.68
N ARG A 156 19.60 28.42 4.83
CA ARG A 156 18.70 28.49 3.67
C ARG A 156 17.52 27.50 3.78
N ILE A 157 16.53 27.68 2.92
CA ILE A 157 15.50 26.67 2.68
C ILE A 157 16.05 25.71 1.61
N VAL A 158 16.25 24.45 1.97
CA VAL A 158 16.59 23.39 1.00
C VAL A 158 15.36 23.09 0.16
N PHE A 159 15.48 23.05 -1.17
CA PHE A 159 14.45 22.56 -2.07
C PHE A 159 14.97 21.37 -2.87
N ILE A 160 14.25 20.24 -2.79
CA ILE A 160 14.59 18.99 -3.49
C ILE A 160 13.65 18.83 -4.67
N ASP A 161 14.17 18.93 -5.90
CA ASP A 161 13.41 18.82 -7.15
C ASP A 161 13.26 17.37 -7.63
N GLN A 162 13.04 16.46 -6.69
CA GLN A 162 12.88 15.02 -6.96
C GLN A 162 11.71 14.76 -7.88
N LYS A 163 11.97 14.24 -9.07
CA LYS A 163 10.93 13.87 -10.04
C LYS A 163 10.39 12.47 -9.76
N THR A 164 9.11 12.27 -10.04
CA THR A 164 8.41 10.99 -9.92
C THR A 164 8.02 10.51 -11.31
N GLU A 165 8.47 9.32 -11.69
CA GLU A 165 8.11 8.72 -12.96
C GLU A 165 6.80 7.91 -12.83
N ARG A 166 5.98 7.96 -13.89
CA ARG A 166 4.74 7.19 -13.98
C ARG A 166 5.03 5.76 -14.40
N TRP A 167 4.66 4.81 -13.54
CA TRP A 167 4.75 3.38 -13.80
C TRP A 167 3.51 2.66 -13.28
N ARG A 168 3.09 1.64 -14.01
CA ARG A 168 1.93 0.82 -13.64
C ARG A 168 2.08 0.16 -12.26
N ASP A 169 3.29 -0.22 -11.89
CA ASP A 169 3.62 -0.88 -10.62
C ASP A 169 4.07 0.08 -9.51
N GLY A 170 4.00 1.38 -9.73
CA GLY A 170 4.34 2.40 -8.73
C GLY A 170 5.83 2.54 -8.41
N ARG A 171 6.73 1.85 -9.15
CA ARG A 171 8.17 1.90 -8.83
C ARG A 171 8.77 3.30 -8.84
N GLY A 172 8.26 4.22 -9.67
CA GLY A 172 8.73 5.61 -9.71
C GLY A 172 8.46 6.35 -8.39
N TYR A 173 7.31 6.09 -7.77
CA TYR A 173 7.03 6.60 -6.43
C TYR A 173 7.98 6.00 -5.40
N GLY A 174 8.20 4.68 -5.44
CA GLY A 174 9.15 4.01 -4.55
C GLY A 174 10.57 4.57 -4.63
N GLN A 175 11.00 5.05 -5.81
CA GLN A 175 12.29 5.72 -6.01
C GLN A 175 12.30 7.16 -5.48
N ALA A 176 11.19 7.88 -5.57
CA ALA A 176 11.09 9.29 -5.20
C ALA A 176 10.76 9.50 -3.70
N VAL A 177 9.97 8.64 -3.09
CA VAL A 177 9.48 8.78 -1.71
C VAL A 177 10.57 8.92 -0.64
N PRO A 178 11.81 8.39 -0.78
CA PRO A 178 12.88 8.66 0.17
C PRO A 178 13.22 10.15 0.32
N ALA A 179 12.99 10.98 -0.71
CA ALA A 179 13.18 12.43 -0.63
C ALA A 179 12.19 13.08 0.34
N ARG A 180 10.93 12.63 0.34
CA ARG A 180 9.92 13.05 1.33
C ARG A 180 10.28 12.55 2.72
N GLY A 181 10.55 11.26 2.86
CA GLY A 181 10.75 10.62 4.16
C GLY A 181 12.01 11.07 4.90
N ASN A 182 13.10 11.42 4.19
CA ASN A 182 14.41 11.68 4.78
C ASN A 182 14.98 13.08 4.46
N GLY A 183 14.37 13.80 3.52
CA GLY A 183 14.90 15.09 3.04
C GLY A 183 15.10 16.12 4.14
N ALA A 184 14.14 16.25 5.07
CA ALA A 184 14.25 17.20 6.19
C ALA A 184 15.42 16.86 7.12
N VAL A 185 15.68 15.58 7.38
CA VAL A 185 16.83 15.12 8.20
C VAL A 185 18.15 15.45 7.50
N GLU A 186 18.25 15.16 6.21
CA GLU A 186 19.48 15.45 5.45
C GLU A 186 19.73 16.95 5.29
N ALA A 187 18.68 17.76 5.12
CA ALA A 187 18.75 19.21 5.09
C ALA A 187 19.18 19.80 6.46
N ALA A 188 18.56 19.30 7.54
CA ALA A 188 18.89 19.74 8.90
C ALA A 188 20.35 19.47 9.30
N LYS A 189 20.90 18.31 8.94
CA LYS A 189 22.32 17.98 9.13
C LYS A 189 23.26 18.98 8.48
N ARG A 190 22.81 19.69 7.44
CA ARG A 190 23.56 20.72 6.70
C ARG A 190 23.23 22.15 7.14
N GLY A 191 22.46 22.28 8.24
CA GLY A 191 22.12 23.58 8.82
C GLY A 191 21.04 24.34 8.06
N ALA A 192 20.18 23.65 7.31
CA ALA A 192 19.03 24.26 6.65
C ALA A 192 17.98 24.70 7.68
N LEU A 193 17.22 25.76 7.34
CA LEU A 193 16.14 26.30 8.15
C LEU A 193 14.81 25.58 7.93
N ALA A 194 14.56 25.08 6.73
CA ALA A 194 13.39 24.32 6.32
C ALA A 194 13.71 23.46 5.09
N MET A 195 12.83 22.50 4.77
CA MET A 195 12.92 21.67 3.57
C MET A 195 11.61 21.73 2.78
N GLY A 196 11.69 22.15 1.52
CA GLY A 196 10.65 22.00 0.52
C GLY A 196 11.02 20.94 -0.49
N LEU A 197 10.02 20.30 -1.10
CA LEU A 197 10.25 19.42 -2.23
C LEU A 197 9.15 19.58 -3.29
N ARG A 198 9.50 19.18 -4.53
CA ARG A 198 8.49 18.91 -5.54
C ARG A 198 7.56 17.81 -5.02
N SER A 199 6.27 17.98 -5.14
CA SER A 199 5.29 16.94 -4.81
C SER A 199 5.67 15.58 -5.40
N ILE A 200 5.58 14.53 -4.58
CA ILE A 200 5.81 13.15 -5.03
C ILE A 200 4.51 12.64 -5.67
N GLY A 201 4.26 13.08 -6.88
CA GLY A 201 3.10 12.75 -7.70
C GLY A 201 3.46 12.68 -9.17
N THR A 202 2.54 12.18 -9.98
CA THR A 202 2.69 12.02 -11.43
C THR A 202 1.74 12.92 -12.23
N ASP A 203 0.91 13.70 -11.54
CA ASP A 203 -0.01 14.64 -12.12
C ASP A 203 0.69 15.88 -12.71
N ARG A 204 -0.12 16.69 -13.39
CA ARG A 204 0.27 18.02 -13.90
C ARG A 204 -0.70 19.11 -13.44
N GLU A 205 -1.51 18.79 -12.44
CA GLU A 205 -2.44 19.72 -11.84
C GLU A 205 -1.69 20.60 -10.81
N ARG A 206 -2.22 21.78 -10.54
CA ARG A 206 -1.61 22.67 -9.54
C ARG A 206 -2.11 22.32 -8.13
N ILE A 207 -1.82 21.09 -7.71
CA ILE A 207 -2.12 20.53 -6.39
C ILE A 207 -0.83 20.04 -5.73
N ALA A 208 -0.80 19.98 -4.41
CA ALA A 208 0.37 19.50 -3.67
C ALA A 208 0.07 18.18 -2.97
N HIS A 209 1.03 17.25 -3.02
CA HIS A 209 0.95 15.93 -2.38
C HIS A 209 1.58 15.95 -0.99
N THR A 210 0.82 15.58 0.03
CA THR A 210 1.32 15.39 1.39
C THR A 210 1.97 14.01 1.55
N GLY A 211 2.05 13.52 2.74
CA GLY A 211 2.54 12.21 3.15
C GLY A 211 3.54 12.31 4.28
N ALA A 212 3.69 11.24 5.04
CA ALA A 212 4.54 11.24 6.22
C ALA A 212 6.02 11.41 5.90
N MET A 213 6.68 12.22 6.72
CA MET A 213 8.13 12.27 6.86
C MET A 213 8.52 11.86 8.28
N ARG A 214 9.80 11.68 8.54
CA ARG A 214 10.28 11.30 9.86
C ARG A 214 11.42 12.19 10.31
N TYR A 215 11.51 12.38 11.61
CA TYR A 215 12.69 12.92 12.26
C TYR A 215 13.52 11.81 12.90
N VAL A 216 14.79 12.07 13.12
CA VAL A 216 15.69 11.17 13.88
C VAL A 216 16.20 11.88 15.11
N ILE A 217 16.55 11.11 16.14
CA ILE A 217 17.14 11.62 17.37
C ILE A 217 18.47 12.30 17.03
N ASP A 218 18.82 13.36 17.75
CA ASP A 218 20.08 14.12 17.61
C ASP A 218 20.22 14.95 16.31
N VAL A 219 19.16 15.05 15.50
CA VAL A 219 19.09 15.98 14.35
C VAL A 219 17.99 17.01 14.60
N PRO A 220 18.28 18.31 14.43
CA PRO A 220 17.25 19.35 14.60
C PRO A 220 16.01 19.07 13.75
N ARG A 221 14.84 19.25 14.34
CA ARG A 221 13.57 19.18 13.59
C ARG A 221 13.36 20.48 12.87
N ILE A 222 13.27 20.47 11.56
CA ILE A 222 12.99 21.62 10.70
C ILE A 222 11.65 21.44 9.97
N PRO A 223 10.91 22.53 9.66
CA PRO A 223 9.69 22.46 8.87
C PRO A 223 9.90 21.82 7.50
N ALA A 224 8.92 21.02 7.07
CA ALA A 224 8.96 20.33 5.77
C ALA A 224 7.63 20.43 5.04
N PHE A 225 7.67 20.68 3.73
CA PHE A 225 6.50 20.92 2.89
C PHE A 225 6.74 20.45 1.45
N ALA A 226 5.64 20.21 0.73
CA ALA A 226 5.65 19.95 -0.70
C ALA A 226 5.03 21.10 -1.46
N VAL A 227 5.54 21.37 -2.66
CA VAL A 227 5.02 22.36 -3.62
C VAL A 227 4.45 21.61 -4.82
N SER A 228 3.37 22.12 -5.42
CA SER A 228 2.77 21.52 -6.63
C SER A 228 3.79 21.28 -7.74
N VAL A 229 3.58 20.27 -8.56
CA VAL A 229 4.49 19.95 -9.68
C VAL A 229 4.63 21.15 -10.64
N PRO A 230 3.55 21.84 -11.08
CA PRO A 230 3.69 23.02 -11.94
C PRO A 230 4.46 24.17 -11.29
N ASP A 231 4.26 24.43 -10.00
CA ASP A 231 4.98 25.50 -9.31
C ASP A 231 6.47 25.14 -9.16
N ALA A 232 6.79 23.88 -8.88
CA ALA A 232 8.17 23.41 -8.84
C ALA A 232 8.85 23.49 -10.23
N GLU A 233 8.14 23.20 -11.31
CA GLU A 233 8.64 23.37 -12.69
C GLU A 233 8.94 24.84 -12.99
N ARG A 234 8.04 25.74 -12.57
CA ARG A 234 8.26 27.19 -12.68
C ARG A 234 9.48 27.65 -11.89
N MET A 235 9.65 27.18 -10.65
CA MET A 235 10.84 27.48 -9.84
C MET A 235 12.11 26.96 -10.50
N ALA A 236 12.10 25.75 -11.06
CA ALA A 236 13.22 25.16 -11.80
C ALA A 236 13.60 26.03 -13.00
N ALA A 237 12.62 26.53 -13.77
CA ALA A 237 12.86 27.43 -14.90
C ALA A 237 13.48 28.76 -14.46
N LEU A 238 13.07 29.33 -13.33
CA LEU A 238 13.69 30.53 -12.77
C LEU A 238 15.11 30.26 -12.27
N GLN A 239 15.35 29.12 -11.65
CA GLN A 239 16.67 28.68 -11.17
C GLN A 239 17.68 28.59 -12.33
N THR A 240 17.29 28.07 -13.50
CA THR A 240 18.16 27.96 -14.68
C THR A 240 18.56 29.34 -15.27
N GLN A 241 17.83 30.40 -14.94
CA GLN A 241 18.19 31.77 -15.34
C GLN A 241 19.28 32.37 -14.46
N GLY A 242 19.77 31.63 -13.46
CA GLY A 242 20.86 32.07 -12.57
C GLY A 242 20.44 33.16 -11.57
N ARG A 243 19.14 33.40 -11.38
CA ARG A 243 18.62 34.36 -10.40
C ARG A 243 18.39 33.72 -9.06
N PRO A 244 18.86 34.31 -7.94
CA PRO A 244 18.59 33.74 -6.61
C PRO A 244 17.09 33.64 -6.33
N LEU A 245 16.64 32.47 -5.91
CA LEU A 245 15.28 32.27 -5.43
C LEU A 245 15.24 32.54 -3.92
N ARG A 246 14.26 33.30 -3.47
CA ARG A 246 13.98 33.58 -2.05
C ARG A 246 12.55 33.24 -1.74
N MET A 247 12.31 32.61 -0.61
CA MET A 247 11.00 32.09 -0.23
C MET A 247 10.65 32.47 1.20
N ARG A 248 9.38 32.75 1.44
CA ARG A 248 8.80 32.90 2.78
C ARG A 248 7.83 31.75 3.05
N LEU A 249 8.02 31.07 4.18
CA LEU A 249 7.25 29.93 4.64
C LEU A 249 6.59 30.25 5.97
N LEU A 250 5.30 29.94 6.10
CA LEU A 250 4.53 29.95 7.34
C LEU A 250 3.83 28.60 7.47
N MET A 251 3.94 27.95 8.64
CA MET A 251 3.28 26.68 8.94
C MET A 251 2.95 26.60 10.43
N SER A 252 1.74 26.14 10.76
CA SER A 252 1.26 26.02 12.13
C SER A 252 0.64 24.65 12.38
N ASN A 253 1.45 23.61 12.43
CA ASN A 253 1.03 22.22 12.67
C ASN A 253 1.11 21.86 14.15
N GLN A 254 0.41 20.79 14.56
CA GLN A 254 0.59 20.18 15.88
C GLN A 254 1.24 18.81 15.71
N THR A 255 2.32 18.59 16.43
CA THR A 255 3.07 17.33 16.41
C THR A 255 2.93 16.58 17.74
N ASP A 256 3.13 15.27 17.72
CA ASP A 256 3.14 14.42 18.92
C ASP A 256 1.83 14.51 19.75
N VAL A 257 0.69 14.75 19.08
CA VAL A 257 -0.61 14.82 19.74
C VAL A 257 -1.03 13.43 20.21
N ALA A 258 -1.29 13.28 21.51
CA ALA A 258 -1.78 12.01 22.06
C ALA A 258 -3.22 11.76 21.56
N ALA A 259 -3.46 10.62 20.97
CA ALA A 259 -4.74 10.22 20.45
C ALA A 259 -4.93 8.70 20.55
N ARG A 260 -6.10 8.23 20.17
CA ARG A 260 -6.43 6.80 20.11
C ARG A 260 -7.15 6.50 18.81
N THR A 261 -6.79 5.39 18.18
CA THR A 261 -7.50 4.81 17.04
C THR A 261 -7.74 3.32 17.28
N LEU A 262 -8.38 2.62 16.33
CA LEU A 262 -8.72 1.22 16.49
C LEU A 262 -8.54 0.48 15.16
N ASN A 263 -8.03 -0.76 15.23
CA ASN A 263 -8.20 -1.72 14.15
C ASN A 263 -9.62 -2.26 14.15
N VAL A 264 -10.27 -2.35 12.99
CA VAL A 264 -11.56 -3.03 12.86
C VAL A 264 -11.35 -4.40 12.24
N ILE A 265 -11.88 -5.43 12.91
CA ILE A 265 -11.64 -6.84 12.55
C ILE A 265 -12.98 -7.55 12.37
N ALA A 266 -13.07 -8.38 11.32
CA ALA A 266 -14.18 -9.29 11.11
C ALA A 266 -13.70 -10.60 10.48
N GLU A 267 -14.52 -11.64 10.50
CA GLU A 267 -14.12 -12.97 10.06
C GLU A 267 -15.22 -13.68 9.26
N VAL A 268 -14.79 -14.47 8.27
CA VAL A 268 -15.53 -15.63 7.80
C VAL A 268 -14.95 -16.83 8.52
N GLN A 269 -15.73 -17.38 9.45
CA GLN A 269 -15.27 -18.41 10.36
C GLN A 269 -14.84 -19.69 9.62
N GLY A 270 -13.63 -20.15 9.93
CA GLY A 270 -13.11 -21.44 9.44
C GLY A 270 -13.81 -22.65 10.06
N SER A 271 -13.56 -23.82 9.48
CA SER A 271 -14.10 -25.11 9.95
C SER A 271 -13.06 -25.95 10.70
N ASP A 272 -12.42 -26.88 10.05
CA ASP A 272 -11.47 -27.84 10.66
C ASP A 272 -10.09 -27.25 10.99
N LEU A 273 -9.70 -26.17 10.32
CA LEU A 273 -8.47 -25.41 10.56
C LEU A 273 -8.77 -23.96 11.00
N ALA A 274 -9.87 -23.74 11.71
CA ALA A 274 -10.33 -22.41 12.09
C ALA A 274 -9.31 -21.59 12.90
N HIS A 275 -8.33 -22.21 13.53
CA HIS A 275 -7.26 -21.56 14.29
C HIS A 275 -6.15 -20.97 13.40
N GLU A 276 -6.11 -21.32 12.13
CA GLU A 276 -5.19 -20.77 11.13
C GLU A 276 -5.85 -19.62 10.37
N ILE A 277 -5.11 -18.54 10.16
CA ILE A 277 -5.65 -17.30 9.59
C ILE A 277 -5.15 -17.08 8.17
N VAL A 278 -6.07 -16.73 7.28
CA VAL A 278 -5.83 -16.08 5.99
C VAL A 278 -6.23 -14.62 6.18
N LEU A 279 -5.25 -13.72 6.21
CA LEU A 279 -5.45 -12.30 6.46
C LEU A 279 -5.56 -11.53 5.15
N ILE A 280 -6.66 -10.81 4.97
CA ILE A 280 -6.84 -9.80 3.92
C ILE A 280 -7.08 -8.45 4.60
N SER A 281 -6.41 -7.39 4.16
CA SER A 281 -6.42 -6.11 4.87
C SER A 281 -6.44 -4.91 3.94
N ALA A 282 -6.72 -3.78 4.55
CA ALA A 282 -6.66 -2.42 4.04
C ALA A 282 -6.44 -1.50 5.23
N HIS A 283 -6.11 -0.20 5.03
CA HIS A 283 -6.13 0.74 6.14
C HIS A 283 -7.41 1.59 6.16
N LEU A 284 -7.86 1.95 7.34
CA LEU A 284 -9.13 2.68 7.52
C LEU A 284 -8.94 4.18 7.55
N ASP A 285 -7.84 4.65 8.11
CA ASP A 285 -7.52 6.09 8.15
C ASP A 285 -7.20 6.64 6.75
N SER A 286 -7.10 7.93 6.62
CA SER A 286 -6.67 8.62 5.40
C SER A 286 -6.02 9.94 5.75
N TRP A 287 -5.35 10.58 4.78
CA TRP A 287 -4.98 11.99 4.90
C TRP A 287 -6.21 12.88 5.01
N ASP A 288 -5.98 14.10 5.48
CA ASP A 288 -7.00 15.13 5.78
C ASP A 288 -7.38 15.98 4.56
N LEU A 289 -6.69 15.86 3.45
CA LEU A 289 -6.86 16.74 2.28
C LEU A 289 -8.04 16.35 1.40
N GLY A 290 -8.19 15.06 1.09
CA GLY A 290 -9.22 14.48 0.27
C GLY A 290 -10.23 13.65 1.06
N GLN A 291 -11.08 12.89 0.36
CA GLN A 291 -12.02 11.96 0.97
C GLN A 291 -11.37 10.62 1.38
N GLY A 292 -10.13 10.36 0.96
CA GLY A 292 -9.49 9.05 1.13
C GLY A 292 -10.26 7.96 0.37
N ALA A 293 -10.66 8.25 -0.88
CA ALA A 293 -11.41 7.30 -1.70
C ALA A 293 -10.49 6.30 -2.38
N VAL A 294 -9.37 6.80 -2.90
CA VAL A 294 -8.34 6.02 -3.59
C VAL A 294 -7.38 5.40 -2.58
N ASP A 295 -7.09 6.14 -1.50
CA ASP A 295 -6.14 5.81 -0.45
C ASP A 295 -6.79 5.96 0.95
N ASP A 296 -7.33 4.90 1.60
CA ASP A 296 -7.48 3.53 1.08
C ASP A 296 -8.95 3.07 1.20
N GLY A 297 -9.92 3.98 0.96
CA GLY A 297 -11.34 3.64 0.96
C GLY A 297 -11.68 2.52 -0.04
N ALA A 298 -10.99 2.50 -1.19
CA ALA A 298 -11.15 1.46 -2.19
C ALA A 298 -10.74 0.10 -1.64
N GLY A 299 -9.59 -0.01 -1.00
CA GLY A 299 -9.13 -1.25 -0.37
C GLY A 299 -10.06 -1.72 0.74
N VAL A 300 -10.50 -0.81 1.62
CA VAL A 300 -11.51 -1.10 2.67
C VAL A 300 -12.76 -1.74 2.05
N ALA A 301 -13.27 -1.17 0.97
CA ALA A 301 -14.47 -1.67 0.28
C ALA A 301 -14.22 -3.03 -0.40
N ILE A 302 -13.07 -3.20 -1.06
CA ILE A 302 -12.69 -4.42 -1.79
C ILE A 302 -12.57 -5.61 -0.84
N VAL A 303 -11.72 -5.51 0.21
CA VAL A 303 -11.46 -6.66 1.10
C VAL A 303 -12.69 -7.03 1.94
N THR A 304 -13.46 -6.02 2.38
CA THR A 304 -14.71 -6.25 3.11
C THR A 304 -15.74 -6.96 2.23
N SER A 305 -15.89 -6.53 0.97
CA SER A 305 -16.81 -7.15 0.01
C SER A 305 -16.38 -8.57 -0.37
N ALA A 306 -15.07 -8.83 -0.49
CA ALA A 306 -14.55 -10.15 -0.78
C ALA A 306 -14.91 -11.16 0.31
N ALA A 307 -14.72 -10.82 1.58
CA ALA A 307 -15.12 -11.65 2.71
C ALA A 307 -16.65 -11.81 2.77
N ALA A 308 -17.39 -10.71 2.59
CA ALA A 308 -18.86 -10.75 2.59
C ALA A 308 -19.44 -11.63 1.48
N LEU A 309 -18.79 -11.69 0.33
CA LEU A 309 -19.20 -12.55 -0.79
C LEU A 309 -19.02 -14.04 -0.43
N ILE A 310 -17.89 -14.43 0.18
CA ILE A 310 -17.67 -15.79 0.66
C ILE A 310 -18.76 -16.17 1.67
N GLN A 311 -19.05 -15.30 2.64
CA GLN A 311 -20.10 -15.49 3.63
C GLN A 311 -21.50 -15.62 3.01
N ARG A 312 -21.87 -14.74 2.08
CA ARG A 312 -23.18 -14.70 1.44
C ARG A 312 -23.47 -15.91 0.56
N LEU A 313 -22.44 -16.47 -0.08
CA LEU A 313 -22.57 -17.70 -0.86
C LEU A 313 -22.66 -18.98 0.01
N GLY A 314 -22.61 -18.83 1.33
CA GLY A 314 -22.69 -19.93 2.29
C GLY A 314 -21.46 -20.84 2.27
N LEU A 315 -20.32 -20.34 1.76
CA LEU A 315 -19.10 -21.12 1.69
C LEU A 315 -18.48 -21.23 3.08
N LYS A 316 -17.95 -22.41 3.38
CA LYS A 316 -17.30 -22.73 4.65
C LYS A 316 -15.81 -22.95 4.40
N PRO A 317 -14.95 -21.97 4.60
CA PRO A 317 -13.51 -22.16 4.44
C PRO A 317 -12.98 -23.11 5.53
N ARG A 318 -11.90 -23.82 5.25
CA ARG A 318 -11.20 -24.61 6.28
C ARG A 318 -10.53 -23.71 7.32
N ARG A 319 -9.81 -22.69 6.86
CA ARG A 319 -9.14 -21.67 7.65
C ARG A 319 -10.00 -20.43 7.80
N THR A 320 -9.85 -19.71 8.89
CA THR A 320 -10.55 -18.44 9.07
C THR A 320 -10.02 -17.38 8.11
N VAL A 321 -10.91 -16.81 7.27
CA VAL A 321 -10.58 -15.62 6.50
C VAL A 321 -10.86 -14.39 7.38
N ARG A 322 -9.82 -13.67 7.74
CA ARG A 322 -9.90 -12.48 8.60
C ARG A 322 -9.70 -11.22 7.78
N VAL A 323 -10.64 -10.29 7.90
CA VAL A 323 -10.49 -8.92 7.41
C VAL A 323 -9.96 -8.06 8.55
N VAL A 324 -8.92 -7.28 8.28
CA VAL A 324 -8.43 -6.25 9.20
C VAL A 324 -8.38 -4.92 8.46
N LEU A 325 -9.07 -3.93 8.99
CA LEU A 325 -8.92 -2.54 8.58
C LEU A 325 -8.01 -1.89 9.62
N PHE A 326 -6.78 -1.64 9.22
CA PHE A 326 -5.75 -1.07 10.09
C PHE A 326 -5.99 0.41 10.37
N GLY A 327 -5.65 0.86 11.56
CA GLY A 327 -5.66 2.28 11.92
C GLY A 327 -4.25 2.85 11.98
N ASN A 328 -4.09 4.09 11.54
CA ASN A 328 -2.84 4.85 11.54
C ASN A 328 -1.73 4.25 10.65
N GLU A 329 -2.09 3.83 9.45
CA GLU A 329 -1.12 3.49 8.41
C GLU A 329 -0.31 4.72 8.02
N GLU A 330 -1.02 5.81 7.69
CA GLU A 330 -0.51 7.05 7.08
C GLU A 330 0.60 7.74 7.89
N ASN A 331 0.57 7.60 9.21
CA ASN A 331 1.54 8.25 10.09
C ASN A 331 2.49 7.27 10.80
N GLY A 332 2.27 5.95 10.75
CA GLY A 332 3.16 5.14 11.53
C GLY A 332 3.00 3.63 11.56
N PHE A 333 2.03 3.00 10.91
CA PHE A 333 1.75 1.54 10.96
C PHE A 333 1.46 1.01 12.38
N ASP A 334 0.85 1.83 13.24
CA ASP A 334 0.59 1.41 14.61
C ASP A 334 -0.45 0.30 14.68
N GLY A 335 -1.41 0.30 13.73
CA GLY A 335 -2.40 -0.75 13.56
C GLY A 335 -1.78 -2.12 13.32
N ALA A 336 -0.86 -2.21 12.36
CA ALA A 336 -0.15 -3.45 12.06
C ALA A 336 0.71 -3.90 13.24
N ARG A 337 1.40 -2.98 13.92
CA ARG A 337 2.22 -3.32 15.09
C ARG A 337 1.36 -3.87 16.22
N ALA A 338 0.26 -3.18 16.57
CA ALA A 338 -0.66 -3.61 17.62
C ALA A 338 -1.30 -4.97 17.30
N TYR A 339 -1.68 -5.19 16.03
CA TYR A 339 -2.16 -6.49 15.56
C TYR A 339 -1.09 -7.57 15.74
N GLY A 340 0.14 -7.29 15.33
CA GLY A 340 1.27 -8.20 15.47
C GLY A 340 1.60 -8.54 16.93
N ASP A 341 1.53 -7.55 17.83
CA ASP A 341 1.74 -7.77 19.28
C ASP A 341 0.69 -8.70 19.87
N ARG A 342 -0.55 -8.59 19.41
CA ARG A 342 -1.68 -9.41 19.91
C ARG A 342 -1.75 -10.78 19.28
N TYR A 343 -1.49 -10.91 17.98
CA TYR A 343 -1.73 -12.11 17.21
C TYR A 343 -0.46 -12.76 16.64
N GLY A 344 0.71 -12.32 17.04
CA GLY A 344 1.99 -12.82 16.50
C GLY A 344 2.23 -14.31 16.72
N SER A 345 1.60 -14.92 17.73
CA SER A 345 1.67 -16.36 17.99
C SER A 345 0.59 -17.18 17.27
N VAL A 346 -0.40 -16.52 16.64
CA VAL A 346 -1.45 -17.22 15.88
C VAL A 346 -0.92 -17.59 14.50
N PRO A 347 -1.08 -18.81 14.03
CA PRO A 347 -0.64 -19.22 12.69
C PRO A 347 -1.35 -18.40 11.60
N HIS A 348 -0.59 -17.63 10.83
CA HIS A 348 -1.07 -16.94 9.64
C HIS A 348 -0.56 -17.66 8.41
N GLN A 349 -1.47 -18.14 7.60
CA GLN A 349 -1.16 -18.87 6.37
C GLN A 349 -0.76 -17.93 5.23
N TRP A 350 -1.29 -16.72 5.23
CA TRP A 350 -0.78 -15.62 4.47
C TRP A 350 -1.32 -14.27 4.96
N VAL A 351 -0.66 -13.19 4.49
CA VAL A 351 -1.12 -11.82 4.67
C VAL A 351 -1.10 -11.10 3.32
N GLY A 352 -2.09 -10.26 3.07
CA GLY A 352 -2.16 -9.41 1.88
C GLY A 352 -3.01 -8.18 2.16
N GLU A 353 -2.65 -7.07 1.52
CA GLU A 353 -3.27 -5.77 1.70
C GLU A 353 -3.66 -5.18 0.36
N SER A 354 -4.86 -4.60 0.30
CA SER A 354 -5.34 -3.84 -0.83
C SER A 354 -5.17 -2.36 -0.51
N ASP A 355 -4.02 -1.83 -0.88
CA ASP A 355 -3.63 -0.44 -0.66
C ASP A 355 -2.83 0.05 -1.88
N PHE A 356 -3.56 0.21 -2.98
CA PHE A 356 -3.03 0.75 -4.23
C PHE A 356 -4.17 1.22 -5.16
N GLY A 357 -5.21 1.82 -4.57
CA GLY A 357 -6.36 2.34 -5.27
C GLY A 357 -7.32 1.27 -5.78
N ALA A 358 -8.00 1.56 -6.90
CA ALA A 358 -9.04 0.72 -7.48
C ALA A 358 -8.72 0.22 -8.90
N GLY A 359 -7.52 0.44 -9.42
CA GLY A 359 -7.12 -0.08 -10.72
C GLY A 359 -7.26 -1.61 -10.79
N ARG A 360 -7.53 -2.17 -11.98
CA ARG A 360 -7.71 -3.63 -12.10
C ARG A 360 -6.43 -4.37 -11.71
N VAL A 361 -6.57 -5.48 -10.98
CA VAL A 361 -5.45 -6.38 -10.73
C VAL A 361 -4.96 -6.96 -12.06
N TRP A 362 -3.67 -6.81 -12.33
CA TRP A 362 -3.05 -7.28 -13.58
C TRP A 362 -1.97 -8.34 -13.37
N GLN A 363 -1.49 -8.52 -12.13
CA GLN A 363 -0.46 -9.51 -11.81
C GLN A 363 -0.64 -10.02 -10.40
N MET A 364 -0.32 -11.29 -10.20
CA MET A 364 -0.28 -11.95 -8.89
C MET A 364 1.13 -12.44 -8.61
N LYS A 365 1.62 -12.21 -7.39
CA LYS A 365 2.90 -12.74 -6.88
C LYS A 365 2.70 -13.32 -5.49
N GLY A 366 3.46 -14.34 -5.17
CA GLY A 366 3.56 -14.86 -3.80
C GLY A 366 4.85 -14.41 -3.12
N ARG A 367 4.89 -14.60 -1.84
CA ARG A 367 6.10 -14.76 -1.03
C ARG A 367 5.81 -15.88 -0.05
N VAL A 368 6.09 -17.09 -0.51
CA VAL A 368 5.66 -18.33 0.13
C VAL A 368 6.81 -19.34 0.14
N ASN A 369 6.66 -20.42 0.89
CA ASN A 369 7.52 -21.59 0.79
C ASN A 369 7.53 -22.08 -0.66
N PRO A 370 8.69 -22.38 -1.27
CA PRO A 370 8.77 -22.85 -2.66
C PRO A 370 7.87 -24.03 -3.00
N ALA A 371 7.61 -24.95 -2.05
CA ALA A 371 6.71 -26.06 -2.27
C ALA A 371 5.23 -25.65 -2.46
N ALA A 372 4.84 -24.48 -1.94
CA ALA A 372 3.49 -23.94 -2.07
C ALA A 372 3.33 -23.01 -3.30
N LEU A 373 4.42 -22.65 -3.98
CA LEU A 373 4.37 -21.74 -5.11
C LEU A 373 3.48 -22.23 -6.28
N PRO A 374 3.43 -23.53 -6.63
CA PRO A 374 2.51 -24.04 -7.64
C PRO A 374 1.04 -23.81 -7.30
N LEU A 375 0.66 -23.80 -6.01
CA LEU A 375 -0.69 -23.46 -5.59
C LEU A 375 -1.02 -21.99 -5.86
N VAL A 376 -0.07 -21.09 -5.62
CA VAL A 376 -0.24 -19.64 -5.93
C VAL A 376 -0.36 -19.42 -7.43
N GLU A 377 0.45 -20.13 -8.24
CA GLU A 377 0.32 -20.11 -9.70
C GLU A 377 -1.06 -20.62 -10.15
N ARG A 378 -1.58 -21.68 -9.52
CA ARG A 378 -2.92 -22.18 -9.81
C ARG A 378 -4.02 -21.16 -9.49
N MET A 379 -3.89 -20.39 -8.41
CA MET A 379 -4.79 -19.28 -8.10
C MET A 379 -4.75 -18.23 -9.21
N ALA A 380 -3.56 -17.84 -9.69
CA ALA A 380 -3.40 -16.89 -10.78
C ALA A 380 -4.07 -17.41 -12.08
N GLN A 381 -3.99 -18.72 -12.38
CA GLN A 381 -4.65 -19.33 -13.53
C GLN A 381 -6.19 -19.21 -13.44
N VAL A 382 -6.78 -19.37 -12.25
CA VAL A 382 -8.22 -19.13 -12.03
C VAL A 382 -8.61 -17.68 -12.33
N LEU A 383 -7.70 -16.74 -12.06
CA LEU A 383 -7.91 -15.29 -12.28
C LEU A 383 -7.47 -14.80 -13.67
N ALA A 384 -6.81 -15.64 -14.48
CA ALA A 384 -6.33 -15.26 -15.81
C ALA A 384 -7.42 -14.68 -16.74
N PRO A 385 -8.68 -15.16 -16.71
CA PRO A 385 -9.77 -14.54 -17.50
C PRO A 385 -10.08 -13.08 -17.12
N LEU A 386 -9.65 -12.64 -15.92
CA LEU A 386 -9.74 -11.23 -15.48
C LEU A 386 -8.54 -10.38 -15.91
N GLY A 387 -7.57 -10.97 -16.63
CA GLY A 387 -6.34 -10.30 -17.04
C GLY A 387 -5.20 -10.40 -16.04
N VAL A 388 -5.32 -11.22 -15.01
CA VAL A 388 -4.27 -11.41 -14.00
C VAL A 388 -3.18 -12.33 -14.54
N ALA A 389 -1.96 -11.80 -14.67
CA ALA A 389 -0.82 -12.54 -15.14
C ALA A 389 -0.04 -13.19 -13.98
N TRP A 390 0.55 -14.36 -14.26
CA TRP A 390 1.60 -14.95 -13.46
C TRP A 390 2.95 -14.60 -14.06
N PRO A 391 3.87 -13.93 -13.36
CA PRO A 391 5.14 -13.52 -13.95
C PRO A 391 6.10 -14.71 -14.12
N ALA A 392 6.85 -14.73 -15.22
CA ALA A 392 7.88 -15.75 -15.48
C ALA A 392 9.06 -15.64 -14.49
N GLU A 393 9.38 -14.41 -14.08
CA GLU A 393 10.45 -14.11 -13.14
C GLU A 393 9.90 -13.36 -11.92
N GLY A 394 10.49 -13.59 -10.75
CA GLY A 394 10.12 -12.89 -9.51
C GLY A 394 8.73 -13.26 -8.98
N ALA A 395 8.15 -14.37 -9.43
CA ALA A 395 6.82 -14.81 -8.99
C ALA A 395 6.71 -14.99 -7.47
N ASN A 396 7.81 -15.31 -6.79
CA ASN A 396 7.89 -15.46 -5.33
C ASN A 396 8.56 -14.27 -4.62
N LEU A 397 8.55 -13.08 -5.24
CA LEU A 397 9.10 -11.84 -4.69
C LEU A 397 7.98 -10.82 -4.39
N GLY A 398 6.79 -11.29 -4.08
CA GLY A 398 5.66 -10.43 -3.77
C GLY A 398 5.87 -9.54 -2.53
N SER A 399 5.26 -8.37 -2.54
CA SER A 399 5.16 -7.43 -1.40
C SER A 399 3.68 -7.21 -1.10
N PRO A 400 3.22 -7.53 0.12
CA PRO A 400 1.77 -7.62 0.41
C PRO A 400 1.06 -6.29 0.70
N GLY A 401 1.72 -5.16 0.54
CA GLY A 401 1.25 -3.85 1.00
C GLY A 401 2.01 -3.34 2.23
N PRO A 402 1.78 -2.10 2.67
CA PRO A 402 2.57 -1.47 3.73
C PRO A 402 2.39 -2.12 5.10
N ASP A 403 1.16 -2.17 5.63
CA ASP A 403 0.84 -2.76 6.95
C ASP A 403 1.09 -4.28 6.97
N ALA A 404 0.59 -5.00 5.97
CA ALA A 404 0.85 -6.43 5.82
C ALA A 404 2.36 -6.71 5.66
N GLY A 405 3.10 -5.79 5.06
CA GLY A 405 4.56 -5.83 4.94
C GLY A 405 5.28 -5.71 6.28
N VAL A 406 4.77 -4.94 7.24
CA VAL A 406 5.27 -4.90 8.63
C VAL A 406 5.15 -6.27 9.26
N LEU A 407 3.99 -6.90 9.14
CA LEU A 407 3.70 -8.23 9.70
C LEU A 407 4.56 -9.32 9.03
N MET A 408 4.64 -9.32 7.71
CA MET A 408 5.48 -10.25 6.94
C MET A 408 6.95 -10.18 7.38
N ARG A 409 7.50 -8.99 7.49
CA ARG A 409 8.92 -8.81 7.90
C ARG A 409 9.16 -9.24 9.34
N ARG A 410 8.23 -8.94 10.25
CA ARG A 410 8.40 -9.22 11.69
C ARG A 410 8.24 -10.71 12.02
N PHE A 411 7.25 -11.37 11.44
CA PHE A 411 6.85 -12.73 11.81
C PHE A 411 7.22 -13.78 10.78
N LYS A 412 7.77 -13.39 9.62
CA LYS A 412 8.03 -14.28 8.49
C LYS A 412 6.76 -14.96 7.97
N TRP A 413 5.61 -14.29 8.14
CA TRP A 413 4.36 -14.81 7.60
C TRP A 413 4.39 -14.80 6.07
N PRO A 414 3.85 -15.84 5.43
CA PRO A 414 3.69 -15.85 3.98
C PRO A 414 2.85 -14.67 3.50
N ALA A 415 3.08 -14.25 2.27
CA ALA A 415 2.40 -13.08 1.74
C ALA A 415 1.93 -13.28 0.31
N LEU A 416 0.89 -12.54 -0.04
CA LEU A 416 0.37 -12.42 -1.39
C LEU A 416 0.38 -10.96 -1.82
N GLN A 417 0.71 -10.73 -3.08
CA GLN A 417 0.55 -9.46 -3.77
C GLN A 417 -0.41 -9.62 -4.95
N LEU A 418 -1.51 -8.89 -4.92
CA LEU A 418 -2.39 -8.64 -6.07
C LEU A 418 -2.06 -7.23 -6.59
N SER A 419 -1.23 -7.17 -7.63
CA SER A 419 -0.76 -5.88 -8.17
C SER A 419 -1.87 -5.20 -8.96
N GLN A 420 -2.41 -4.12 -8.42
CA GLN A 420 -3.38 -3.25 -9.10
C GLN A 420 -2.69 -2.34 -10.11
N ASP A 421 -3.42 -1.84 -11.08
CA ASP A 421 -2.93 -0.87 -12.06
C ASP A 421 -2.84 0.52 -11.42
N GLY A 422 -1.63 0.91 -11.03
CA GLY A 422 -1.34 2.18 -10.39
C GLY A 422 -0.94 3.29 -11.36
N THR A 423 -1.22 3.15 -12.66
CA THR A 423 -0.78 4.12 -13.68
C THR A 423 -1.22 5.55 -13.33
N ASN A 424 -2.41 5.74 -12.78
CA ASN A 424 -2.97 7.04 -12.41
C ASN A 424 -3.12 7.23 -10.89
N TYR A 425 -2.69 6.25 -10.07
CA TYR A 425 -2.82 6.30 -8.61
C TYR A 425 -2.13 7.53 -8.03
N PHE A 426 -0.88 7.77 -8.44
CA PHE A 426 -0.08 8.88 -7.94
C PHE A 426 -0.42 10.24 -8.56
N ASP A 427 -1.48 10.34 -9.35
CA ASP A 427 -2.03 11.63 -9.77
C ASP A 427 -2.84 12.29 -8.65
N VAL A 428 -3.43 11.48 -7.77
CA VAL A 428 -4.36 11.97 -6.74
C VAL A 428 -3.98 11.54 -5.33
N HIS A 429 -3.14 10.51 -5.17
CA HIS A 429 -2.66 9.98 -3.91
C HIS A 429 -2.13 11.08 -3.01
N HIS A 430 -2.63 11.17 -1.77
CA HIS A 430 -2.26 12.18 -0.78
C HIS A 430 -2.56 13.64 -1.17
N THR A 431 -3.62 13.88 -1.93
CA THR A 431 -4.03 15.22 -2.36
C THR A 431 -5.49 15.53 -2.03
N VAL A 432 -5.89 16.78 -2.29
CA VAL A 432 -7.30 17.22 -2.22
C VAL A 432 -8.19 16.51 -3.25
N HIS A 433 -7.60 15.89 -4.26
CA HIS A 433 -8.30 15.18 -5.35
C HIS A 433 -8.41 13.66 -5.10
N ASP A 434 -8.03 13.16 -3.94
CA ASP A 434 -8.37 11.81 -3.52
C ASP A 434 -9.85 11.74 -3.13
N THR A 435 -10.71 11.66 -4.15
CA THR A 435 -12.16 11.77 -4.05
C THR A 435 -12.88 10.65 -4.80
N LEU A 436 -14.15 10.41 -4.45
CA LEU A 436 -14.94 9.31 -4.97
C LEU A 436 -15.07 9.31 -6.51
N ASP A 437 -15.13 10.48 -7.13
CA ASP A 437 -15.22 10.64 -8.60
C ASP A 437 -13.96 10.21 -9.37
N ARG A 438 -12.86 9.95 -8.66
CA ARG A 438 -11.62 9.38 -9.23
C ARG A 438 -11.64 7.86 -9.34
N ILE A 439 -12.64 7.20 -8.76
CA ILE A 439 -12.82 5.76 -8.83
C ILE A 439 -13.75 5.40 -10.00
N ASP A 440 -13.28 4.54 -10.89
CA ASP A 440 -14.15 3.89 -11.87
C ASP A 440 -14.88 2.71 -11.20
N PRO A 441 -16.22 2.81 -11.00
CA PRO A 441 -16.98 1.74 -10.35
C PRO A 441 -16.85 0.38 -11.04
N ALA A 442 -16.59 0.36 -12.35
CA ALA A 442 -16.48 -0.86 -13.13
C ALA A 442 -15.21 -1.69 -12.83
N THR A 443 -14.24 -1.13 -12.11
CA THR A 443 -13.03 -1.84 -11.73
C THR A 443 -13.17 -2.63 -10.43
N LEU A 444 -14.03 -2.18 -9.51
CA LEU A 444 -14.19 -2.78 -8.19
C LEU A 444 -14.63 -4.25 -8.21
N PRO A 445 -15.62 -4.68 -9.05
CA PRO A 445 -16.04 -6.06 -9.11
C PRO A 445 -14.91 -7.04 -9.44
N SER A 446 -14.00 -6.68 -10.35
CA SER A 446 -12.86 -7.52 -10.70
C SER A 446 -11.84 -7.61 -9.55
N ASN A 447 -11.64 -6.54 -8.80
CA ASN A 447 -10.77 -6.54 -7.61
C ASN A 447 -11.38 -7.42 -6.50
N VAL A 448 -12.69 -7.29 -6.24
CA VAL A 448 -13.41 -8.17 -5.30
C VAL A 448 -13.27 -9.63 -5.70
N ALA A 449 -13.40 -9.95 -7.01
CA ALA A 449 -13.19 -11.30 -7.51
C ALA A 449 -11.79 -11.83 -7.21
N CYS A 450 -10.75 -11.03 -7.46
CA CYS A 450 -9.38 -11.41 -7.17
C CYS A 450 -9.17 -11.71 -5.69
N TRP A 451 -9.61 -10.82 -4.80
CA TRP A 451 -9.47 -11.01 -3.35
C TRP A 451 -10.31 -12.17 -2.80
N ALA A 452 -11.57 -12.34 -3.25
CA ALA A 452 -12.43 -13.42 -2.80
C ALA A 452 -11.91 -14.80 -3.23
N VAL A 453 -11.50 -14.96 -4.50
CA VAL A 453 -10.94 -16.21 -5.04
C VAL A 453 -9.66 -16.58 -4.32
N THR A 454 -8.75 -15.64 -4.13
CA THR A 454 -7.47 -15.92 -3.49
C THR A 454 -7.62 -16.23 -2.01
N ALA A 455 -8.47 -15.50 -1.29
CA ALA A 455 -8.76 -15.77 0.12
C ALA A 455 -9.42 -17.14 0.30
N TRP A 456 -10.37 -17.50 -0.56
CA TRP A 456 -11.01 -18.81 -0.56
C TRP A 456 -10.00 -19.94 -0.78
N LEU A 457 -9.25 -19.89 -1.89
CA LEU A 457 -8.28 -20.93 -2.22
C LEU A 457 -7.15 -21.04 -1.19
N ALA A 458 -6.70 -19.91 -0.63
CA ALA A 458 -5.73 -19.94 0.46
C ALA A 458 -6.29 -20.64 1.70
N ALA A 459 -7.55 -20.37 2.03
CA ALA A 459 -8.21 -21.01 3.17
C ALA A 459 -8.43 -22.51 2.96
N GLN A 460 -8.59 -22.97 1.72
CA GLN A 460 -8.78 -24.38 1.34
C GLN A 460 -7.45 -25.13 1.08
N SER A 461 -6.32 -24.41 1.05
CA SER A 461 -5.03 -24.99 0.66
C SER A 461 -4.69 -26.28 1.42
N PRO A 462 -4.28 -27.36 0.72
CA PRO A 462 -3.84 -28.61 1.35
C PRO A 462 -2.50 -28.45 2.08
N LEU A 463 -1.71 -27.43 1.74
CA LEU A 463 -0.42 -27.12 2.37
C LEU A 463 -0.46 -25.76 3.08
N GLY A 464 0.40 -25.62 4.09
CA GLY A 464 0.77 -24.30 4.61
C GLY A 464 1.66 -23.54 3.63
N PHE A 465 1.53 -22.21 3.60
CA PHE A 465 2.32 -21.35 2.72
C PHE A 465 3.67 -20.94 3.32
N GLY A 466 3.88 -21.11 4.62
CA GLY A 466 5.11 -20.76 5.34
C GLY A 466 5.97 -21.94 5.75
N PRO A 467 7.09 -21.67 6.40
CA PRO A 467 7.69 -20.33 6.59
C PRO A 467 8.33 -19.76 5.34
N ILE A 468 8.59 -18.43 5.34
CA ILE A 468 9.28 -17.74 4.25
C ILE A 468 10.69 -17.30 4.63
N SER A 469 11.55 -17.13 3.60
CA SER A 469 12.80 -16.37 3.69
C SER A 469 12.60 -14.96 3.17
N LEU A 470 13.26 -13.96 3.80
CA LEU A 470 13.22 -12.54 3.39
C LEU A 470 14.50 -12.16 2.66
#